data_6a1e1a16a3d8a08524a76329f3f84ffe
#
_entry.id   6a1e1a16a3d8a08524a76329f3f84ffe
#
_cell.length_a   1.000
_cell.length_b   1.000
_cell.length_c   1.000
_cell.angle_alpha   90.00
_cell.angle_beta   90.00
_cell.angle_gamma   90.00
#
_symmetry.space_group_name_H-M   'P 1'
#
loop_
_entity.id
_entity.type
_entity.pdbx_description
1 polymer ?
#
loop_
_entity_poly.entity_id
_entity_poly.type
_entity_poly.pdbx_seq_one_letter_code
_entity_poly.pdbx_strand_id
1 'polypeptide(L)'
;MDAGLLRVQSRMDKENVAEMKEMLSLYAPSLHPHHALLTETKQHLAAALGRAEGYRWDQLSEADLNLKIVISEELLKLCSILEPGLSKCRGITLLDLAEARGRLLHKTKSGSGLLAGLQKVEKEAEEADKILKLEDEGSIEGNVARMAREQLAQVRMAVRALKSQFG
;
A
#
# COMPACT_ATOMS: atom_id res chain seq x y z
N MET A 1 -10.97 -24.48 -10.98
CA MET A 1 -10.87 -23.36 -10.03
C MET A 1 -10.32 -23.90 -8.73
N ASP A 2 -9.17 -23.42 -8.34
CA ASP A 2 -8.38 -24.02 -7.27
C ASP A 2 -9.00 -23.69 -5.90
N ALA A 3 -9.24 -24.72 -5.09
CA ALA A 3 -9.82 -24.59 -3.75
C ALA A 3 -8.99 -23.70 -2.80
N GLY A 4 -7.70 -23.47 -3.14
CA GLY A 4 -6.81 -22.57 -2.44
C GLY A 4 -7.21 -21.10 -2.55
N LEU A 5 -7.67 -20.65 -3.72
CA LEU A 5 -8.10 -19.26 -3.94
C LEU A 5 -9.38 -18.90 -3.17
N LEU A 6 -10.33 -19.81 -3.04
CA LEU A 6 -11.56 -19.60 -2.26
C LEU A 6 -11.31 -19.51 -0.75
N ARG A 7 -10.24 -20.13 -0.23
CA ARG A 7 -9.85 -20.02 1.18
C ARG A 7 -9.21 -18.68 1.50
N VAL A 8 -8.44 -18.11 0.58
CA VAL A 8 -7.79 -16.80 0.74
C VAL A 8 -8.80 -15.66 0.87
N GLN A 9 -9.96 -15.77 0.22
CA GLN A 9 -11.02 -14.75 0.27
C GLN A 9 -11.79 -14.69 1.60
N SER A 10 -11.73 -15.73 2.44
CA SER A 10 -12.64 -15.85 3.59
C SER A 10 -12.06 -15.44 4.95
N ARG A 11 -10.74 -15.28 5.11
CA ARG A 11 -10.10 -14.90 6.38
C ARG A 11 -8.83 -14.08 6.14
N MET A 12 -8.82 -12.84 6.62
CA MET A 12 -7.61 -12.01 6.74
C MET A 12 -6.88 -12.34 8.04
N ASP A 13 -6.26 -13.49 8.13
CA ASP A 13 -5.48 -13.93 9.27
C ASP A 13 -3.99 -14.13 8.92
N LYS A 14 -3.19 -14.41 9.95
CA LYS A 14 -1.75 -14.60 9.82
C LYS A 14 -1.36 -15.77 8.90
N GLU A 15 -2.17 -16.83 8.90
CA GLU A 15 -1.91 -18.04 8.10
C GLU A 15 -2.10 -17.73 6.62
N ASN A 16 -3.14 -16.99 6.26
CA ASN A 16 -3.36 -16.57 4.87
C ASN A 16 -2.26 -15.68 4.32
N VAL A 17 -1.66 -14.78 5.13
CA VAL A 17 -0.52 -13.97 4.70
C VAL A 17 0.69 -14.85 4.39
N ALA A 18 0.96 -15.85 5.23
CA ALA A 18 2.06 -16.79 5.00
C ALA A 18 1.84 -17.61 3.73
N GLU A 19 0.63 -18.16 3.51
CA GLU A 19 0.26 -18.89 2.30
C GLU A 19 0.40 -18.05 1.03
N MET A 20 -0.05 -16.78 1.06
CA MET A 20 0.09 -15.86 -0.08
C MET A 20 1.55 -15.57 -0.41
N LYS A 21 2.42 -15.39 0.59
CA LYS A 21 3.87 -15.21 0.39
C LYS A 21 4.49 -16.46 -0.23
N GLU A 22 4.12 -17.64 0.24
CA GLU A 22 4.58 -18.91 -0.29
C GLU A 22 4.12 -19.09 -1.76
N MET A 23 2.85 -18.84 -2.06
CA MET A 23 2.32 -18.86 -3.43
C MET A 23 3.12 -17.95 -4.37
N LEU A 24 3.38 -16.73 -3.98
CA LEU A 24 4.19 -15.81 -4.80
C LEU A 24 5.60 -16.35 -5.01
N SER A 25 6.23 -16.91 -3.99
CA SER A 25 7.57 -17.49 -4.09
C SER A 25 7.62 -18.69 -5.06
N LEU A 26 6.60 -19.55 -5.01
CA LEU A 26 6.55 -20.77 -5.85
C LEU A 26 6.22 -20.48 -7.31
N TYR A 27 5.29 -19.59 -7.58
CA TYR A 27 4.73 -19.41 -8.92
C TYR A 27 5.32 -18.21 -9.69
N ALA A 28 5.88 -17.18 -9.02
CA ALA A 28 6.46 -16.04 -9.70
C ALA A 28 7.59 -16.41 -10.69
N PRO A 29 8.46 -17.42 -10.44
CA PRO A 29 9.49 -17.79 -11.38
C PRO A 29 8.96 -18.48 -12.65
N SER A 30 7.75 -19.08 -12.59
CA SER A 30 7.18 -19.92 -13.65
C SER A 30 6.06 -19.27 -14.44
N LEU A 31 5.48 -18.19 -13.92
CA LEU A 31 4.35 -17.50 -14.53
C LEU A 31 4.75 -16.10 -14.99
N HIS A 32 4.06 -15.61 -16.02
CA HIS A 32 4.23 -14.21 -16.44
C HIS A 32 3.91 -13.25 -15.28
N PRO A 33 4.68 -12.17 -15.06
CA PRO A 33 4.47 -11.25 -13.93
C PRO A 33 3.06 -10.67 -13.80
N HIS A 34 2.33 -10.56 -14.91
CA HIS A 34 0.95 -10.09 -14.99
C HIS A 34 -0.07 -11.24 -15.11
N HIS A 35 0.32 -12.46 -14.76
CA HIS A 35 -0.62 -13.58 -14.72
C HIS A 35 -1.71 -13.29 -13.69
N ALA A 36 -2.97 -13.59 -14.04
CA ALA A 36 -4.13 -13.24 -13.19
C ALA A 36 -3.97 -13.75 -11.74
N LEU A 37 -3.54 -14.99 -11.56
CA LEU A 37 -3.29 -15.60 -10.25
C LEU A 37 -2.28 -14.78 -9.42
N LEU A 38 -1.13 -14.39 -10.02
CA LEU A 38 -0.12 -13.61 -9.31
C LEU A 38 -0.62 -12.21 -8.97
N THR A 39 -1.36 -11.58 -9.91
CA THR A 39 -1.91 -10.25 -9.71
C THR A 39 -2.94 -10.24 -8.57
N GLU A 40 -3.86 -11.20 -8.58
CA GLU A 40 -4.87 -11.35 -7.53
C GLU A 40 -4.23 -11.64 -6.16
N THR A 41 -3.26 -12.56 -6.11
CA THR A 41 -2.50 -12.84 -4.88
C THR A 41 -1.78 -11.60 -4.36
N LYS A 42 -1.16 -10.81 -5.23
CA LYS A 42 -0.52 -9.54 -4.87
C LYS A 42 -1.51 -8.52 -4.31
N GLN A 43 -2.69 -8.40 -4.91
CA GLN A 43 -3.75 -7.50 -4.41
C GLN A 43 -4.22 -7.91 -3.02
N HIS A 44 -4.50 -9.19 -2.80
CA HIS A 44 -4.90 -9.70 -1.48
C HIS A 44 -3.79 -9.55 -0.44
N LEU A 45 -2.55 -9.86 -0.79
CA LEU A 45 -1.41 -9.72 0.11
C LEU A 45 -1.17 -8.23 0.46
N ALA A 46 -1.23 -7.33 -0.51
CA ALA A 46 -1.12 -5.89 -0.26
C ALA A 46 -2.23 -5.39 0.68
N ALA A 47 -3.47 -5.87 0.51
CA ALA A 47 -4.58 -5.53 1.39
C ALA A 47 -4.43 -6.11 2.81
N ALA A 48 -3.90 -7.32 2.96
CA ALA A 48 -3.71 -7.99 4.24
C ALA A 48 -2.57 -7.37 5.06
N LEU A 49 -1.45 -7.04 4.42
CA LEU A 49 -0.32 -6.36 5.08
C LEU A 49 -0.75 -4.97 5.58
N GLY A 50 -0.73 -4.76 6.85
CA GLY A 50 -1.21 -3.58 7.57
C GLY A 50 -2.57 -3.76 8.26
N ARG A 51 -3.34 -4.83 7.95
CA ARG A 51 -4.71 -5.04 8.46
C ARG A 51 -4.93 -6.41 9.10
N ALA A 52 -4.30 -7.46 8.60
CA ALA A 52 -4.46 -8.82 9.10
C ALA A 52 -3.89 -8.96 10.53
N GLU A 53 -4.43 -9.89 11.28
CA GLU A 53 -3.93 -10.23 12.60
C GLU A 53 -2.46 -10.68 12.52
N GLY A 54 -1.60 -10.11 13.39
CA GLY A 54 -0.14 -10.34 13.36
C GLY A 54 0.60 -9.57 12.26
N TYR A 55 -0.11 -8.85 11.37
CA TYR A 55 0.45 -7.99 10.32
C TYR A 55 -0.16 -6.59 10.32
N ARG A 56 -0.61 -6.10 11.47
CA ARG A 56 -1.07 -4.70 11.60
C ARG A 56 0.09 -3.74 11.38
N TRP A 57 -0.23 -2.51 11.03
CA TRP A 57 0.78 -1.49 10.69
C TRP A 57 1.89 -1.30 11.72
N ASP A 58 1.59 -1.44 13.01
CA ASP A 58 2.54 -1.35 14.12
C ASP A 58 3.40 -2.62 14.29
N GLN A 59 2.95 -3.75 13.73
CA GLN A 59 3.57 -5.07 13.83
C GLN A 59 4.41 -5.43 12.59
N LEU A 60 4.29 -4.67 11.50
CA LEU A 60 5.01 -4.97 10.26
C LEU A 60 6.52 -4.84 10.44
N SER A 61 7.23 -5.88 10.02
CA SER A 61 8.68 -5.87 9.89
C SER A 61 9.13 -4.97 8.73
N GLU A 62 10.40 -4.59 8.71
CA GLU A 62 10.98 -3.87 7.56
C GLU A 62 10.87 -4.69 6.27
N ALA A 63 11.03 -6.02 6.37
CA ALA A 63 10.86 -6.91 5.23
C ALA A 63 9.43 -6.90 4.69
N ASP A 64 8.41 -6.90 5.57
CA ASP A 64 7.01 -6.83 5.16
C ASP A 64 6.65 -5.47 4.56
N LEU A 65 7.18 -4.38 5.12
CA LEU A 65 7.01 -3.05 4.55
C LEU A 65 7.62 -2.94 3.16
N ASN A 66 8.84 -3.46 2.97
CA ASN A 66 9.49 -3.51 1.65
C ASN A 66 8.69 -4.36 0.66
N LEU A 67 8.21 -5.54 1.07
CA LEU A 67 7.38 -6.40 0.25
C LEU A 67 6.11 -5.67 -0.18
N LYS A 68 5.40 -5.04 0.75
CA LYS A 68 4.20 -4.24 0.43
C LYS A 68 4.49 -3.12 -0.55
N ILE A 69 5.61 -2.41 -0.39
CA ILE A 69 6.03 -1.34 -1.30
C ILE A 69 6.25 -1.89 -2.71
N VAL A 70 7.02 -2.98 -2.86
CA VAL A 70 7.31 -3.60 -4.16
C VAL A 70 6.02 -4.04 -4.85
N ILE A 71 5.15 -4.75 -4.13
CA ILE A 71 3.86 -5.22 -4.67
C ILE A 71 2.98 -4.02 -5.08
N SER A 72 2.89 -2.99 -4.27
CA SER A 72 2.09 -1.80 -4.57
C SER A 72 2.60 -1.05 -5.79
N GLU A 73 3.93 -0.94 -5.98
CA GLU A 73 4.53 -0.34 -7.18
C GLU A 73 4.22 -1.13 -8.44
N GLU A 74 4.25 -2.46 -8.38
CA GLU A 74 3.88 -3.33 -9.50
C GLU A 74 2.39 -3.20 -9.85
N LEU A 75 1.52 -3.19 -8.83
CA LEU A 75 0.08 -2.99 -9.02
C LEU A 75 -0.25 -1.61 -9.60
N LEU A 76 0.46 -0.56 -9.18
CA LEU A 76 0.29 0.79 -9.76
C LEU A 76 0.65 0.85 -11.24
N LYS A 77 1.71 0.16 -11.65
CA LYS A 77 2.08 0.05 -13.08
C LYS A 77 0.97 -0.65 -13.86
N LEU A 78 0.44 -1.74 -13.32
CA LEU A 78 -0.64 -2.49 -13.95
C LEU A 78 -1.93 -1.66 -14.02
N CYS A 79 -2.34 -1.00 -12.93
CA CYS A 79 -3.51 -0.09 -12.93
C CYS A 79 -3.37 1.02 -13.96
N SER A 80 -2.17 1.57 -14.15
CA SER A 80 -1.93 2.62 -15.15
C SER A 80 -2.15 2.16 -16.60
N ILE A 81 -2.02 0.86 -16.85
CA ILE A 81 -2.27 0.25 -18.18
C ILE A 81 -3.73 -0.11 -18.35
N LEU A 82 -4.34 -0.76 -17.33
CA LEU A 82 -5.70 -1.31 -17.42
C LEU A 82 -6.77 -0.24 -17.21
N GLU A 83 -6.53 0.70 -16.30
CA GLU A 83 -7.46 1.76 -15.92
C GLU A 83 -6.74 3.11 -15.91
N PRO A 84 -6.43 3.67 -17.10
CA PRO A 84 -5.74 4.96 -17.17
C PRO A 84 -6.61 6.08 -16.60
N GLY A 85 -6.04 6.90 -15.73
CA GLY A 85 -6.71 8.07 -15.15
C GLY A 85 -6.95 7.95 -13.64
N LEU A 86 -8.08 8.48 -13.19
CA LEU A 86 -8.43 8.59 -11.77
C LEU A 86 -9.19 7.35 -11.28
N SER A 87 -8.55 6.16 -11.36
CA SER A 87 -9.20 4.95 -10.90
C SER A 87 -9.11 4.80 -9.38
N LYS A 88 -10.17 4.30 -8.78
CA LYS A 88 -10.26 3.99 -7.35
C LYS A 88 -9.16 3.00 -6.92
N CYS A 89 -8.92 1.95 -7.72
CA CYS A 89 -7.85 0.99 -7.47
C CYS A 89 -6.49 1.70 -7.34
N ARG A 90 -6.19 2.64 -8.24
CA ARG A 90 -4.99 3.46 -8.18
C ARG A 90 -4.93 4.30 -6.91
N GLY A 91 -6.03 4.95 -6.53
CA GLY A 91 -6.11 5.79 -5.32
C GLY A 91 -5.84 4.99 -4.04
N ILE A 92 -6.46 3.81 -3.89
CA ILE A 92 -6.26 2.92 -2.73
C ILE A 92 -4.82 2.39 -2.69
N THR A 93 -4.27 1.99 -3.83
CA THR A 93 -2.90 1.47 -3.90
C THR A 93 -1.87 2.55 -3.56
N LEU A 94 -2.09 3.79 -4.00
CA LEU A 94 -1.24 4.94 -3.64
C LEU A 94 -1.30 5.25 -2.14
N LEU A 95 -2.49 5.20 -1.54
CA LEU A 95 -2.67 5.39 -0.11
C LEU A 95 -1.86 4.36 0.70
N ASP A 96 -2.01 3.09 0.36
CA ASP A 96 -1.28 1.99 1.01
C ASP A 96 0.25 2.10 0.80
N LEU A 97 0.68 2.51 -0.39
CA LEU A 97 2.09 2.71 -0.71
C LEU A 97 2.70 3.87 0.10
N ALA A 98 2.00 5.00 0.18
CA ALA A 98 2.43 6.15 0.95
C ALA A 98 2.57 5.81 2.45
N GLU A 99 1.62 5.06 3.02
CA GLU A 99 1.68 4.59 4.41
C GLU A 99 2.88 3.67 4.64
N ALA A 100 3.07 2.65 3.79
CA ALA A 100 4.18 1.71 3.92
C ALA A 100 5.54 2.41 3.82
N ARG A 101 5.71 3.32 2.86
CA ARG A 101 6.94 4.11 2.70
C ARG A 101 7.17 5.04 3.87
N GLY A 102 6.16 5.75 4.34
CA GLY A 102 6.27 6.63 5.50
C GLY A 102 6.79 5.88 6.72
N ARG A 103 6.19 4.73 7.02
CA ARG A 103 6.61 3.88 8.14
C ARG A 103 8.02 3.32 7.99
N LEU A 104 8.38 2.87 6.80
CA LEU A 104 9.74 2.39 6.53
C LEU A 104 10.78 3.51 6.68
N LEU A 105 10.48 4.71 6.18
CA LEU A 105 11.36 5.87 6.32
C LEU A 105 11.60 6.24 7.78
N HIS A 106 10.56 6.25 8.60
CA HIS A 106 10.70 6.52 10.04
C HIS A 106 11.52 5.45 10.78
N LYS A 107 11.51 4.19 10.30
CA LYS A 107 12.35 3.12 10.87
C LYS A 107 13.82 3.20 10.44
N THR A 108 14.08 3.65 9.21
CA THR A 108 15.40 3.47 8.56
C THR A 108 16.17 4.76 8.29
N LYS A 109 15.53 5.92 8.38
CA LYS A 109 16.11 7.22 8.00
C LYS A 109 15.95 8.26 9.09
N SER A 110 16.87 9.23 9.07
CA SER A 110 16.84 10.41 9.94
C SER A 110 17.30 11.65 9.18
N GLY A 111 17.12 12.81 9.76
CA GLY A 111 17.63 14.08 9.23
C GLY A 111 17.14 14.39 7.81
N SER A 112 18.07 14.86 6.98
CA SER A 112 17.77 15.25 5.59
C SER A 112 17.29 14.10 4.72
N GLY A 113 17.76 12.87 4.98
CA GLY A 113 17.31 11.69 4.25
C GLY A 113 15.85 11.34 4.54
N LEU A 114 15.39 11.50 5.78
CA LEU A 114 14.00 11.35 6.15
C LEU A 114 13.13 12.44 5.49
N LEU A 115 13.58 13.69 5.52
CA LEU A 115 12.87 14.81 4.90
C LEU A 115 12.65 14.59 3.40
N ALA A 116 13.71 14.23 2.67
CA ALA A 116 13.61 13.97 1.23
C ALA A 116 12.66 12.81 0.91
N GLY A 117 12.71 11.74 1.71
CA GLY A 117 11.80 10.60 1.59
C GLY A 117 10.34 10.99 1.84
N LEU A 118 10.07 11.73 2.92
CA LEU A 118 8.71 12.17 3.25
C LEU A 118 8.12 13.15 2.23
N GLN A 119 8.93 13.96 1.56
CA GLN A 119 8.45 14.80 0.45
C GLN A 119 7.95 13.96 -0.75
N LYS A 120 8.54 12.79 -0.98
CA LYS A 120 8.03 11.85 -1.98
C LYS A 120 6.71 11.23 -1.53
N VAL A 121 6.63 10.80 -0.28
CA VAL A 121 5.39 10.25 0.33
C VAL A 121 4.26 11.29 0.30
N GLU A 122 4.57 12.57 0.54
CA GLU A 122 3.60 13.66 0.45
C GLU A 122 2.94 13.74 -0.94
N LYS A 123 3.74 13.63 -2.01
CA LYS A 123 3.22 13.64 -3.39
C LYS A 123 2.33 12.44 -3.69
N GLU A 124 2.70 11.26 -3.20
CA GLU A 124 1.89 10.03 -3.34
C GLU A 124 0.56 10.16 -2.59
N ALA A 125 0.59 10.68 -1.37
CA ALA A 125 -0.59 10.93 -0.57
C ALA A 125 -1.50 12.02 -1.17
N GLU A 126 -0.92 13.08 -1.76
CA GLU A 126 -1.68 14.11 -2.51
C GLU A 126 -2.41 13.52 -3.71
N GLU A 127 -1.75 12.64 -4.46
CA GLU A 127 -2.37 11.97 -5.61
C GLU A 127 -3.48 11.02 -5.16
N ALA A 128 -3.28 10.26 -4.07
CA ALA A 128 -4.30 9.40 -3.49
C ALA A 128 -5.53 10.21 -3.04
N ASP A 129 -5.35 11.30 -2.29
CA ASP A 129 -6.43 12.18 -1.85
C ASP A 129 -7.19 12.78 -3.04
N LYS A 130 -6.46 13.24 -4.05
CA LYS A 130 -7.06 13.80 -5.28
C LYS A 130 -7.98 12.81 -6.01
N ILE A 131 -7.62 11.54 -6.03
CA ILE A 131 -8.42 10.48 -6.65
C ILE A 131 -9.61 10.12 -5.77
N LEU A 132 -9.34 9.82 -4.50
CA LEU A 132 -10.33 9.25 -3.58
C LEU A 132 -11.38 10.26 -3.11
N LYS A 133 -11.08 11.58 -3.12
CA LYS A 133 -12.06 12.62 -2.79
C LYS A 133 -13.27 12.68 -3.73
N LEU A 134 -13.21 11.98 -4.87
CA LEU A 134 -14.32 11.88 -5.81
C LEU A 134 -15.37 10.84 -5.39
N GLU A 135 -15.06 10.02 -4.37
CA GLU A 135 -15.96 9.02 -3.84
C GLU A 135 -17.02 9.64 -2.90
N ASP A 136 -18.20 9.03 -2.86
CA ASP A 136 -19.31 9.47 -2.02
C ASP A 136 -18.97 9.33 -0.53
N GLU A 137 -19.09 10.42 0.24
CA GLU A 137 -18.77 10.47 1.67
C GLU A 137 -19.57 9.46 2.52
N GLY A 138 -20.78 9.06 2.08
CA GLY A 138 -21.62 8.07 2.77
C GLY A 138 -21.25 6.61 2.50
N SER A 139 -20.32 6.35 1.60
CA SER A 139 -19.92 5.01 1.19
C SER A 139 -18.73 4.47 2.01
N ILE A 140 -18.44 3.17 1.83
CA ILE A 140 -17.20 2.56 2.37
C ILE A 140 -15.98 3.27 1.78
N GLU A 141 -16.07 3.67 0.54
CA GLU A 141 -15.03 4.39 -0.20
C GLU A 141 -14.83 5.80 0.35
N GLY A 142 -15.87 6.46 0.81
CA GLY A 142 -15.78 7.75 1.51
C GLY A 142 -14.97 7.67 2.80
N ASN A 143 -15.01 6.53 3.52
CA ASN A 143 -14.13 6.28 4.65
C ASN A 143 -12.67 6.20 4.22
N VAL A 144 -12.37 5.57 3.07
CA VAL A 144 -11.02 5.50 2.52
C VAL A 144 -10.54 6.89 2.08
N ALA A 145 -11.41 7.70 1.49
CA ALA A 145 -11.12 9.09 1.15
C ALA A 145 -10.76 9.93 2.38
N ARG A 146 -11.48 9.74 3.49
CA ARG A 146 -11.16 10.39 4.78
C ARG A 146 -9.78 9.96 5.28
N MET A 147 -9.48 8.66 5.25
CA MET A 147 -8.17 8.15 5.65
C MET A 147 -7.04 8.75 4.80
N ALA A 148 -7.22 8.89 3.49
CA ALA A 148 -6.25 9.52 2.60
C ALA A 148 -5.99 10.99 2.98
N ARG A 149 -7.03 11.73 3.29
CA ARG A 149 -6.94 13.13 3.74
C ARG A 149 -6.22 13.27 5.07
N GLU A 150 -6.53 12.39 6.03
CA GLU A 150 -5.88 12.35 7.35
C GLU A 150 -4.38 12.01 7.21
N GLN A 151 -4.04 11.01 6.40
CA GLN A 151 -2.66 10.64 6.13
C GLN A 151 -1.88 11.80 5.49
N LEU A 152 -2.46 12.44 4.48
CA LEU A 152 -1.84 13.61 3.84
C LEU A 152 -1.56 14.72 4.85
N ALA A 153 -2.50 15.01 5.74
CA ALA A 153 -2.32 16.01 6.79
C ALA A 153 -1.17 15.65 7.73
N GLN A 154 -1.08 14.39 8.15
CA GLN A 154 0.00 13.89 9.01
C GLN A 154 1.38 14.01 8.34
N VAL A 155 1.50 13.58 7.07
CA VAL A 155 2.75 13.67 6.31
C VAL A 155 3.18 15.14 6.13
N ARG A 156 2.25 16.03 5.81
CA ARG A 156 2.52 17.47 5.70
C ARG A 156 3.01 18.08 7.02
N MET A 157 2.43 17.69 8.15
CA MET A 157 2.90 18.12 9.46
C MET A 157 4.32 17.64 9.73
N ALA A 158 4.63 16.37 9.45
CA ALA A 158 5.98 15.82 9.62
C ALA A 158 7.01 16.54 8.73
N VAL A 159 6.68 16.77 7.45
CA VAL A 159 7.55 17.51 6.51
C VAL A 159 7.81 18.94 7.00
N ARG A 160 6.78 19.65 7.48
CA ARG A 160 6.94 21.02 8.01
C ARG A 160 7.82 21.04 9.25
N ALA A 161 7.60 20.11 10.19
CA ALA A 161 8.40 20.01 11.41
C ALA A 161 9.88 19.76 11.10
N LEU A 162 10.18 18.87 10.16
CA LEU A 162 11.56 18.61 9.73
C LEU A 162 12.18 19.81 9.00
N LYS A 163 11.42 20.49 8.14
CA LYS A 163 11.91 21.71 7.48
C LYS A 163 12.28 22.80 8.47
N SER A 164 11.53 22.96 9.54
CA SER A 164 11.86 23.95 10.58
C SER A 164 13.09 23.61 11.43
N GLN A 165 13.49 22.33 11.44
CA GLN A 165 14.70 21.88 12.15
C GLN A 165 15.98 22.03 11.33
N PHE A 166 15.87 22.01 10.00
CA PHE A 166 17.00 22.01 9.07
C PHE A 166 17.09 23.26 8.18
N GLY A 167 16.15 24.16 8.29
CA GLY A 167 16.13 25.48 7.63
C GLY A 167 16.47 26.56 8.61
#